data_ec6f25336ca4c6a5869ec9fe9dee1045
#
_entry.id   ec6f25336ca4c6a5869ec9fe9dee1045
#
_cell.length_a   1.000
_cell.length_b   1.000
_cell.length_c   1.000
_cell.angle_alpha   90.00
_cell.angle_beta   90.00
_cell.angle_gamma   90.00
#
_symmetry.space_group_name_H-M   'P 1'
#
loop_
_entity.id
_entity.type
_entity.pdbx_description
1 polymer ?
#
loop_
_entity_poly.entity_id
_entity_poly.type
_entity_poly.pdbx_seq_one_letter_code
_entity_poly.pdbx_strand_id
1 'polypeptide(L)'
;VEARRFGSRLTTTIPNDSTYVKIWTETGVVGILLYLLIYAGSLLWGCYCIMFKIRNDELRHLLTALACGIFGMMLSAYGNAFFTQFPTGIMMIMFLGILMNGKYIDERLTIEKQQALLTTTKKDSPL
;
A
#
# COMPACT_ATOMS: atom_id res chain seq x y z
N VAL A 1 -1.93 24.59 19.77
CA VAL A 1 -1.75 25.93 20.35
C VAL A 1 -0.69 26.73 19.58
N GLU A 2 0.31 26.08 18.97
CA GLU A 2 1.36 26.79 18.22
C GLU A 2 0.97 27.18 16.79
N ALA A 3 0.05 26.44 16.16
CA ALA A 3 -0.48 26.79 14.82
C ALA A 3 -1.16 28.18 14.80
N ARG A 4 -1.63 28.67 15.97
CA ARG A 4 -2.17 30.03 16.10
C ARG A 4 -1.11 31.14 16.01
N ARG A 5 0.16 30.84 16.17
CA ARG A 5 1.23 31.84 16.11
C ARG A 5 1.74 32.12 14.70
N PHE A 6 1.63 31.16 13.79
CA PHE A 6 2.18 31.27 12.43
C PHE A 6 1.15 31.01 11.32
N GLY A 7 -0.06 30.54 11.64
CA GLY A 7 -1.10 30.26 10.67
C GLY A 7 -1.93 31.48 10.34
N SER A 8 -2.22 31.68 9.07
CA SER A 8 -3.24 32.62 8.67
C SER A 8 -4.59 32.24 9.32
N ARG A 9 -5.39 33.21 9.73
CA ARG A 9 -6.71 32.99 10.37
C ARG A 9 -7.62 32.05 9.55
N LEU A 10 -7.39 31.94 8.25
CA LEU A 10 -8.12 31.06 7.31
C LEU A 10 -7.90 29.57 7.60
N THR A 11 -6.68 29.14 7.94
CA THR A 11 -6.36 27.71 8.18
C THR A 11 -6.91 27.18 9.51
N THR A 12 -7.22 28.07 10.46
CA THR A 12 -7.79 27.69 11.77
C THR A 12 -9.30 27.58 11.77
N THR A 13 -9.98 28.14 10.76
CA THR A 13 -11.46 28.24 10.71
C THR A 13 -12.08 27.28 9.71
N ILE A 14 -11.33 26.81 8.72
CA ILE A 14 -11.80 25.85 7.71
C ILE A 14 -11.28 24.46 8.08
N PRO A 15 -12.14 23.46 8.32
CA PRO A 15 -11.69 22.08 8.52
C PRO A 15 -10.97 21.60 7.26
N ASN A 16 -9.70 21.23 7.40
CA ASN A 16 -8.93 20.65 6.31
C ASN A 16 -9.36 19.19 6.11
N ASP A 17 -10.39 18.98 5.30
CA ASP A 17 -10.93 17.66 5.01
C ASP A 17 -10.07 16.85 4.04
N SER A 18 -9.06 17.47 3.42
CA SER A 18 -8.14 16.81 2.49
C SER A 18 -6.80 16.47 3.14
N THR A 19 -6.38 15.21 3.03
CA THR A 19 -5.05 14.76 3.49
C THR A 19 -3.93 15.54 2.81
N TYR A 20 -4.04 15.81 1.52
CA TYR A 20 -3.01 16.53 0.75
C TYR A 20 -2.87 17.98 1.20
N VAL A 21 -3.98 18.66 1.46
CA VAL A 21 -3.98 20.05 1.98
C VAL A 21 -3.35 20.09 3.36
N LYS A 22 -3.63 19.11 4.22
CA LYS A 22 -3.04 19.01 5.56
C LYS A 22 -1.52 18.84 5.49
N ILE A 23 -1.03 17.91 4.68
CA ILE A 23 0.40 17.68 4.47
C ILE A 23 1.05 18.96 3.90
N TRP A 24 0.42 19.60 2.92
CA TRP A 24 0.94 20.86 2.36
C TRP A 24 1.08 21.94 3.43
N THR A 25 0.06 22.12 4.26
CA THR A 25 0.09 23.16 5.30
C THR A 25 1.09 22.90 6.41
N GLU A 26 1.37 21.62 6.73
CA GLU A 26 2.28 21.21 7.79
C GLU A 26 3.75 21.11 7.33
N THR A 27 3.97 20.58 6.11
CA THR A 27 5.33 20.24 5.61
C THR A 27 5.73 20.99 4.33
N GLY A 28 4.81 21.78 3.77
CA GLY A 28 5.05 22.54 2.55
C GLY A 28 5.11 21.68 1.27
N VAL A 29 5.57 22.31 0.19
CA VAL A 29 5.66 21.68 -1.15
C VAL A 29 6.61 20.47 -1.15
N VAL A 30 7.69 20.54 -0.40
CA VAL A 30 8.69 19.45 -0.32
C VAL A 30 8.07 18.21 0.31
N GLY A 31 7.29 18.38 1.38
CA GLY A 31 6.63 17.27 2.08
C GLY A 31 5.60 16.56 1.21
N ILE A 32 4.78 17.30 0.46
CA ILE A 32 3.77 16.69 -0.42
C ILE A 32 4.44 15.95 -1.60
N LEU A 33 5.51 16.50 -2.18
CA LEU A 33 6.27 15.83 -3.23
C LEU A 33 6.88 14.52 -2.74
N LEU A 34 7.48 14.53 -1.57
CA LEU A 34 8.09 13.34 -0.97
C LEU A 34 7.04 12.29 -0.62
N TYR A 35 5.91 12.72 -0.08
CA TYR A 35 4.77 11.86 0.20
C TYR A 35 4.25 11.17 -1.07
N LEU A 36 3.98 11.93 -2.13
CA LEU A 36 3.52 11.37 -3.40
C LEU A 36 4.56 10.44 -4.04
N LEU A 37 5.83 10.78 -3.95
CA LEU A 37 6.92 9.96 -4.47
C LEU A 37 7.00 8.61 -3.76
N ILE A 38 6.88 8.58 -2.44
CA ILE A 38 6.90 7.34 -1.67
C ILE A 38 5.71 6.46 -2.04
N TYR A 39 4.49 6.99 -2.00
CA TYR A 39 3.29 6.20 -2.25
C TYR A 39 3.15 5.78 -3.71
N ALA A 40 3.34 6.69 -4.66
CA ALA A 40 3.28 6.37 -6.08
C ALA A 40 4.44 5.46 -6.50
N GLY A 41 5.65 5.70 -5.99
CA GLY A 41 6.81 4.86 -6.26
C GLY A 41 6.62 3.43 -5.75
N SER A 42 6.10 3.27 -4.53
CA SER A 42 5.79 1.95 -3.96
C SER A 42 4.72 1.22 -4.75
N LEU A 43 3.68 1.93 -5.21
CA LEU A 43 2.61 1.37 -6.02
C LEU A 43 3.12 0.94 -7.40
N LEU A 44 3.91 1.78 -8.06
CA LEU A 44 4.53 1.45 -9.36
C LEU A 44 5.47 0.26 -9.25
N TRP A 45 6.29 0.20 -8.20
CA TRP A 45 7.15 -0.95 -7.92
C TRP A 45 6.35 -2.22 -7.69
N GLY A 46 5.27 -2.15 -6.91
CA GLY A 46 4.35 -3.26 -6.70
C GLY A 46 3.73 -3.76 -8.00
N CYS A 47 3.20 -2.86 -8.83
CA CYS A 47 2.66 -3.20 -10.14
C CYS A 47 3.71 -3.85 -11.06
N TYR A 48 4.94 -3.33 -11.07
CA TYR A 48 6.04 -3.95 -11.81
C TYR A 48 6.31 -5.38 -11.34
N CYS A 49 6.37 -5.61 -10.04
CA CYS A 49 6.57 -6.95 -9.48
C CYS A 49 5.42 -7.90 -9.86
N ILE A 50 4.18 -7.45 -9.80
CA ILE A 50 3.00 -8.24 -10.17
C ILE A 50 3.07 -8.67 -11.63
N MET A 51 3.43 -7.76 -12.53
CA MET A 51 3.45 -8.04 -13.98
C MET A 51 4.61 -8.95 -14.40
N PHE A 52 5.80 -8.78 -13.79
CA PHE A 52 7.01 -9.41 -14.31
C PHE A 52 7.60 -10.50 -13.42
N LYS A 53 7.25 -10.54 -12.13
CA LYS A 53 7.93 -11.42 -11.16
C LYS A 53 7.06 -12.50 -10.56
N ILE A 54 5.74 -12.35 -10.56
CA ILE A 54 4.84 -13.30 -9.92
C ILE A 54 4.37 -14.34 -10.92
N ARG A 55 4.59 -15.62 -10.59
CA ARG A 55 4.26 -16.78 -11.41
C ARG A 55 2.90 -17.39 -11.05
N ASN A 56 2.47 -17.22 -9.79
CA ASN A 56 1.22 -17.79 -9.33
C ASN A 56 0.06 -16.87 -9.71
N ASP A 57 -0.84 -17.35 -10.57
CA ASP A 57 -1.96 -16.55 -11.08
C ASP A 57 -2.93 -16.11 -9.97
N GLU A 58 -3.21 -16.97 -9.00
CA GLU A 58 -4.09 -16.62 -7.87
C GLU A 58 -3.51 -15.45 -7.06
N LEU A 59 -2.21 -15.53 -6.74
CA LEU A 59 -1.53 -14.46 -6.01
C LEU A 59 -1.46 -13.17 -6.83
N ARG A 60 -1.26 -13.29 -8.15
CA ARG A 60 -1.23 -12.14 -9.06
C ARG A 60 -2.57 -11.40 -9.06
N HIS A 61 -3.69 -12.12 -9.13
CA HIS A 61 -5.03 -11.51 -9.08
C HIS A 61 -5.29 -10.83 -7.73
N LEU A 62 -4.92 -11.47 -6.63
CA LEU A 62 -5.08 -10.90 -5.29
C LEU A 62 -4.26 -9.61 -5.13
N LEU A 63 -3.00 -9.62 -5.52
CA LEU A 63 -2.13 -8.45 -5.43
C LEU A 63 -2.56 -7.33 -6.39
N THR A 64 -3.10 -7.65 -7.56
CA THR A 64 -3.68 -6.66 -8.48
C THR A 64 -4.90 -5.99 -7.85
N ALA A 65 -5.80 -6.76 -7.24
CA ALA A 65 -6.94 -6.20 -6.52
C ALA A 65 -6.51 -5.29 -5.37
N LEU A 66 -5.46 -5.70 -4.62
CA LEU A 66 -4.89 -4.91 -3.55
C LEU A 66 -4.29 -3.59 -4.07
N ALA A 67 -3.54 -3.63 -5.18
CA ALA A 67 -2.96 -2.44 -5.82
C ALA A 67 -4.04 -1.47 -6.29
N CYS A 68 -5.12 -1.97 -6.90
CA CYS A 68 -6.28 -1.16 -7.29
C CYS A 68 -6.96 -0.52 -6.07
N GLY A 69 -7.09 -1.26 -4.96
CA GLY A 69 -7.64 -0.74 -3.71
C GLY A 69 -6.80 0.39 -3.13
N ILE A 70 -5.48 0.23 -3.09
CA ILE A 70 -4.53 1.26 -2.63
C ILE A 70 -4.64 2.51 -3.52
N PHE A 71 -4.68 2.34 -4.83
CA PHE A 71 -4.84 3.45 -5.77
C PHE A 71 -6.18 4.19 -5.56
N GLY A 72 -7.28 3.45 -5.37
CA GLY A 72 -8.58 4.03 -5.05
C GLY A 72 -8.57 4.84 -3.75
N MET A 73 -7.90 4.33 -2.70
CA MET A 73 -7.72 5.06 -1.44
C MET A 73 -6.87 6.33 -1.62
N MET A 74 -5.83 6.30 -2.46
CA MET A 74 -5.03 7.49 -2.77
C MET A 74 -5.87 8.57 -3.46
N LEU A 75 -6.74 8.19 -4.39
CA LEU A 75 -7.66 9.14 -5.02
C LEU A 75 -8.68 9.70 -4.03
N SER A 76 -9.23 8.85 -3.16
CA SER A 76 -10.19 9.26 -2.12
C SER A 76 -9.57 10.21 -1.10
N ALA A 77 -8.28 10.12 -0.85
CA ALA A 77 -7.54 11.00 0.07
C ALA A 77 -7.51 12.48 -0.37
N TYR A 78 -7.84 12.75 -1.62
CA TYR A 78 -8.00 14.12 -2.11
C TYR A 78 -9.20 14.83 -1.46
N GLY A 79 -10.30 14.12 -1.26
CA GLY A 79 -11.52 14.66 -0.66
C GLY A 79 -11.67 14.42 0.84
N ASN A 80 -10.79 13.62 1.45
CA ASN A 80 -10.93 13.27 2.87
C ASN A 80 -9.58 13.05 3.54
N ALA A 81 -9.46 13.38 4.83
CA ALA A 81 -8.25 13.19 5.64
C ALA A 81 -8.05 11.72 6.07
N PHE A 82 -8.09 10.79 5.11
CA PHE A 82 -8.10 9.35 5.33
C PHE A 82 -6.83 8.82 6.01
N PHE A 83 -5.67 9.28 5.54
CA PHE A 83 -4.38 8.70 5.96
C PHE A 83 -3.94 9.13 7.37
N THR A 84 -4.52 10.19 7.88
CA THR A 84 -4.19 10.67 9.22
C THR A 84 -5.11 10.11 10.30
N GLN A 85 -6.14 9.34 9.89
CA GLN A 85 -7.10 8.75 10.82
C GLN A 85 -6.75 7.30 11.14
N PHE A 86 -6.79 6.95 12.42
CA PHE A 86 -6.77 5.56 12.87
C PHE A 86 -8.15 4.91 12.59
N PRO A 87 -8.24 3.67 12.07
CA PRO A 87 -7.14 2.71 11.75
C PRO A 87 -6.65 2.74 10.29
N THR A 88 -7.20 3.59 9.44
CA THR A 88 -7.01 3.56 7.97
C THR A 88 -5.55 3.75 7.55
N GLY A 89 -4.82 4.65 8.23
CA GLY A 89 -3.41 4.89 7.95
C GLY A 89 -2.54 3.64 8.17
N ILE A 90 -2.81 2.89 9.24
CA ILE A 90 -2.08 1.64 9.54
C ILE A 90 -2.40 0.57 8.51
N MET A 91 -3.68 0.40 8.13
CA MET A 91 -4.09 -0.56 7.12
C MET A 91 -3.41 -0.27 5.77
N MET A 92 -3.30 1.00 5.40
CA MET A 92 -2.64 1.42 4.16
C MET A 92 -1.16 1.01 4.14
N ILE A 93 -0.43 1.23 5.23
CA ILE A 93 0.98 0.84 5.36
C ILE A 93 1.11 -0.69 5.29
N MET A 94 0.22 -1.43 5.95
CA MET A 94 0.22 -2.90 5.89
C MET A 94 -0.03 -3.40 4.46
N PHE A 95 -1.00 -2.85 3.75
CA PHE A 95 -1.28 -3.23 2.37
C PHE A 95 -0.10 -2.92 1.43
N LEU A 96 0.55 -1.77 1.62
CA LEU A 96 1.76 -1.43 0.90
C LEU A 96 2.90 -2.42 1.20
N GLY A 97 3.07 -2.80 2.47
CA GLY A 97 4.04 -3.80 2.89
C GLY A 97 3.81 -5.16 2.23
N ILE A 98 2.57 -5.62 2.16
CA ILE A 98 2.19 -6.87 1.48
C ILE A 98 2.49 -6.76 -0.02
N LEU A 99 2.13 -5.64 -0.65
CA LEU A 99 2.37 -5.40 -2.07
C LEU A 99 3.86 -5.45 -2.42
N MET A 100 4.71 -4.83 -1.61
CA MET A 100 6.16 -4.83 -1.80
C MET A 100 6.80 -6.20 -1.58
N ASN A 101 6.25 -7.00 -0.68
CA ASN A 101 6.71 -8.36 -0.38
C ASN A 101 6.09 -9.44 -1.28
N GLY A 102 5.28 -9.09 -2.25
CA GLY A 102 4.57 -10.02 -3.13
C GLY A 102 5.48 -11.07 -3.77
N LYS A 103 6.68 -10.70 -4.20
CA LYS A 103 7.68 -11.61 -4.74
C LYS A 103 8.11 -12.69 -3.74
N TYR A 104 8.40 -12.29 -2.51
CA TYR A 104 8.81 -13.22 -1.46
C TYR A 104 7.70 -14.20 -1.08
N ILE A 105 6.46 -13.73 -1.07
CA ILE A 105 5.28 -14.55 -0.83
C ILE A 105 5.11 -15.58 -1.94
N ASP A 106 5.31 -15.21 -3.22
CA ASP A 106 5.24 -16.11 -4.37
C ASP A 106 6.29 -17.23 -4.30
N GLU A 107 7.52 -16.89 -3.94
CA GLU A 107 8.60 -17.87 -3.75
C GLU A 107 8.27 -18.87 -2.63
N ARG A 108 7.74 -18.41 -1.50
CA ARG A 108 7.31 -19.27 -0.39
C ARG A 108 6.18 -20.22 -0.77
N LEU A 109 5.14 -19.71 -1.40
CA LEU A 109 4.01 -20.53 -1.85
C LEU A 109 4.43 -21.58 -2.88
N THR A 110 5.37 -21.26 -3.75
CA THR A 110 5.90 -22.22 -4.73
C THR A 110 6.64 -23.36 -4.05
N ILE A 111 7.48 -23.06 -3.06
CA ILE A 111 8.21 -24.07 -2.28
C ILE A 111 7.24 -24.97 -1.51
N GLU A 112 6.22 -24.40 -0.85
CA GLU A 112 5.21 -25.16 -0.12
C GLU A 112 4.41 -26.10 -1.03
N LYS A 113 4.01 -25.63 -2.21
CA LYS A 113 3.33 -26.46 -3.21
C LYS A 113 4.22 -27.64 -3.69
N GLN A 114 5.49 -27.40 -3.91
CA GLN A 114 6.44 -28.48 -4.28
C GLN A 114 6.59 -29.50 -3.17
N GLN A 115 6.74 -29.07 -1.93
CA GLN A 115 6.85 -29.98 -0.77
C GLN A 115 5.58 -30.82 -0.58
N ALA A 116 4.41 -30.22 -0.73
CA ALA A 116 3.13 -30.91 -0.64
C ALA A 116 3.01 -32.01 -1.72
N LEU A 117 3.39 -31.71 -2.96
CA LEU A 117 3.39 -32.68 -4.06
C LEU A 117 4.33 -33.85 -3.78
N LEU A 118 5.54 -33.60 -3.31
CA LEU A 118 6.52 -34.64 -2.97
C LEU A 118 6.01 -35.56 -1.84
N THR A 119 5.33 -35.00 -0.85
CA THR A 119 4.76 -35.74 0.26
C THR A 119 3.61 -36.64 -0.20
N THR A 120 2.77 -36.15 -1.11
CA THR A 120 1.65 -36.92 -1.67
C THR A 120 2.18 -38.07 -2.53
N THR A 121 3.12 -37.82 -3.42
CA THR A 121 3.75 -38.86 -4.29
C THR A 121 4.42 -39.95 -3.47
N LYS A 122 5.05 -39.60 -2.33
CA LYS A 122 5.68 -40.58 -1.44
C LYS A 122 4.64 -41.46 -0.71
N LYS A 123 3.42 -40.93 -0.46
CA LYS A 123 2.35 -41.68 0.19
C LYS A 123 1.64 -42.66 -0.76
N ASP A 124 1.62 -42.33 -2.06
CA ASP A 124 0.93 -43.12 -3.09
C ASP A 124 1.86 -44.16 -3.78
N SER A 125 3.13 -44.31 -3.34
CA SER A 125 4.03 -45.39 -3.75
C SER A 125 3.94 -46.54 -2.75
N PRO A 126 3.09 -47.55 -2.94
CA PRO A 126 3.13 -48.77 -2.15
C PRO A 126 4.40 -49.57 -2.52
N LEU A 127 5.05 -50.09 -1.50
CA LEU A 127 6.15 -51.08 -1.62
C LEU A 127 5.67 -52.34 -2.34
#